data_65a867954a10b3e88e8e7a7cc1535729
#
_entry.id   65a867954a10b3e88e8e7a7cc1535729
#
_cell.length_a   1.000
_cell.length_b   1.000
_cell.length_c   1.000
_cell.angle_alpha   90.00
_cell.angle_beta   90.00
_cell.angle_gamma   90.00
#
_symmetry.space_group_name_H-M   'P 1'
#
loop_
_entity.id
_entity.type
_entity.pdbx_description
1 polymer ?
#
loop_
_entity_poly.entity_id
_entity_poly.type
_entity_poly.pdbx_seq_one_letter_code
_entity_poly.pdbx_strand_id
1 'polypeptide(L)'
;MGTVGSPRVLTSFANDAADRCVDIFVRADGTFGFEEYRRDYEDANEWFPLEKYSRLIFDTEESALAEAKARVVWLALEKLPGK
;
A
#
# COMPACT_ATOMS: atom_id res chain seq x y z
N MET A 1 5.96 6.30 25.26
CA MET A 1 5.83 6.19 24.80
C MET A 1 5.47 6.11 23.95
N GLY A 2 5.61 6.27 23.72
CA GLY A 2 5.39 6.35 22.97
C GLY A 2 4.71 5.78 21.94
N THR A 3 4.71 6.14 21.10
CA THR A 3 4.08 5.69 20.22
C THR A 3 4.64 4.78 19.53
N VAL A 4 4.32 3.81 19.57
CA VAL A 4 4.92 2.91 18.93
C VAL A 4 4.37 2.71 17.79
N GLY A 5 3.69 3.01 17.36
CA GLY A 5 3.14 2.51 16.53
C GLY A 5 2.96 2.83 15.21
N SER A 6 3.23 3.86 14.69
CA SER A 6 2.97 4.15 13.31
C SER A 6 3.81 3.35 12.38
N PRO A 7 3.22 2.70 11.43
CA PRO A 7 3.98 2.01 10.42
C PRO A 7 4.75 3.01 9.56
N ARG A 8 5.84 2.56 9.00
CA ARG A 8 6.63 3.40 8.11
C ARG A 8 6.47 2.91 6.69
N VAL A 9 6.10 3.79 5.80
CA VAL A 9 5.89 3.43 4.41
C VAL A 9 7.24 3.28 3.73
N LEU A 10 7.44 2.14 3.09
CA LEU A 10 8.68 1.85 2.41
C LEU A 10 8.59 2.14 0.92
N THR A 11 7.46 1.85 0.31
CA THR A 11 7.28 2.02 -1.12
C THR A 11 5.81 2.35 -1.36
N SER A 12 5.58 3.19 -2.34
CA SER A 12 4.22 3.60 -2.65
C SER A 12 4.05 3.53 -4.17
N PHE A 13 2.93 3.00 -4.62
CA PHE A 13 2.62 2.90 -6.04
C PHE A 13 1.29 3.59 -6.29
N ALA A 14 1.19 4.32 -7.39
CA ALA A 14 -0.05 4.98 -7.75
C ALA A 14 -0.45 4.53 -9.14
N ASN A 15 -1.76 4.50 -9.40
CA ASN A 15 -2.24 4.15 -10.73
C ASN A 15 -2.13 5.35 -11.67
N ASP A 16 -2.40 5.13 -12.96
CA ASP A 16 -2.24 6.19 -13.94
C ASP A 16 -3.15 7.36 -13.66
N ALA A 17 -4.34 7.11 -13.20
CA ALA A 17 -5.29 8.20 -12.95
C ALA A 17 -4.97 8.93 -11.66
N ALA A 18 -4.04 8.41 -10.88
CA ALA A 18 -3.64 9.01 -9.60
C ALA A 18 -4.78 9.11 -8.60
N ASP A 19 -5.75 8.22 -8.70
CA ASP A 19 -6.84 8.18 -7.74
C ASP A 19 -6.78 6.93 -6.86
N ARG A 20 -5.80 6.08 -7.06
CA ARG A 20 -5.58 4.91 -6.21
C ARG A 20 -4.11 4.77 -5.94
N CYS A 21 -3.77 4.33 -4.75
CA CYS A 21 -2.38 4.02 -4.46
C CYS A 21 -2.31 2.83 -3.49
N VAL A 22 -1.15 2.19 -3.49
CA VAL A 22 -0.87 1.10 -2.58
C VAL A 22 0.43 1.45 -1.85
N ASP A 23 0.41 1.38 -0.54
CA ASP A 23 1.59 1.59 0.28
C ASP A 23 2.04 0.27 0.86
N ILE A 24 3.32 -0.01 0.73
CA ILE A 24 3.96 -1.15 1.40
C ILE A 24 4.65 -0.58 2.62
N PHE A 25 4.38 -1.13 3.78
CA PHE A 25 4.88 -0.55 5.03
C PHE A 25 5.47 -1.60 5.95
N VAL A 26 6.26 -1.13 6.91
CA VAL A 26 6.79 -1.98 7.96
C VAL A 26 6.24 -1.47 9.28
N ARG A 27 5.81 -2.40 10.12
CA ARG A 27 5.25 -2.07 11.43
C ARG A 27 6.35 -2.02 12.48
N ALA A 28 6.01 -1.47 13.62
CA ALA A 28 6.96 -1.35 14.71
C ALA A 28 7.52 -2.69 15.16
N ASP A 29 6.75 -3.76 15.02
CA ASP A 29 7.21 -5.07 15.44
C ASP A 29 8.03 -5.79 14.35
N GLY A 30 8.32 -5.12 13.26
CA GLY A 30 9.14 -5.70 12.20
C GLY A 30 8.37 -6.47 11.13
N THR A 31 7.06 -6.57 11.26
CA THR A 31 6.29 -7.23 10.22
C THR A 31 5.92 -6.24 9.14
N PHE A 32 5.59 -6.77 7.98
CA PHE A 32 5.31 -5.94 6.81
C PHE A 32 3.84 -6.09 6.41
N GLY A 33 3.36 -5.09 5.69
CA GLY A 33 1.99 -5.13 5.21
C GLY A 33 1.81 -4.17 4.06
N PHE A 34 0.58 -4.11 3.57
CA PHE A 34 0.24 -3.15 2.52
C PHE A 34 -1.22 -2.76 2.66
N GLU A 35 -1.56 -1.66 2.06
CA GLU A 35 -2.94 -1.20 2.03
C GLU A 35 -3.16 -0.40 0.77
N GLU A 36 -4.38 -0.46 0.25
CA GLU A 36 -4.78 0.31 -0.91
C GLU A 36 -5.58 1.50 -0.45
N TYR A 37 -5.38 2.66 -1.09
CA TYR A 37 -6.04 3.90 -0.75
C TYR A 37 -6.70 4.47 -1.99
N ARG A 38 -7.76 5.25 -1.81
CA ARG A 38 -8.40 5.96 -2.90
C ARG A 38 -8.48 7.44 -2.58
N ARG A 39 -8.59 8.24 -3.62
CA ARG A 39 -8.72 9.67 -3.46
C ARG A 39 -10.00 10.12 -4.12
N ASP A 40 -10.71 11.04 -3.46
CA ASP A 40 -11.95 11.48 -3.96
C ASP A 40 -11.78 12.56 -4.96
N TYR A 41 -12.71 12.68 -5.91
CA TYR A 41 -12.66 13.77 -6.84
C TYR A 41 -12.90 15.07 -6.11
N GLU A 42 -13.77 15.07 -5.15
CA GLU A 42 -14.14 16.30 -4.51
C GLU A 42 -13.14 16.73 -3.49
N ASP A 43 -12.36 15.82 -2.98
CA ASP A 43 -11.37 16.13 -1.99
C ASP A 43 -10.09 15.47 -2.40
N ALA A 44 -9.46 15.99 -3.44
CA ALA A 44 -8.29 15.37 -3.98
C ALA A 44 -7.09 15.46 -3.09
N ASN A 45 -7.16 16.19 -2.01
CA ASN A 45 -6.05 16.31 -1.11
C ASN A 45 -5.99 15.20 -0.09
N GLU A 46 -7.00 14.38 -0.03
CA GLU A 46 -7.02 13.35 0.99
C GLU A 46 -7.10 11.97 0.44
N TRP A 47 -6.34 11.07 1.00
CA TRP A 47 -6.37 9.66 0.63
C TRP A 47 -7.08 8.89 1.73
N PHE A 48 -7.96 7.99 1.33
CA PHE A 48 -8.75 7.22 2.28
C PHE A 48 -8.41 5.75 2.15
N PRO A 49 -8.08 5.06 3.23
CA PRO A 49 -7.77 3.64 3.14
C PRO A 49 -9.02 2.85 2.81
N LEU A 50 -8.87 1.86 1.94
CA LEU A 50 -9.98 0.97 1.65
C LEU A 50 -10.16 -0.07 2.74
N GLU A 51 -9.15 -0.22 3.58
CA GLU A 51 -9.19 -1.10 4.73
C GLU A 51 -9.43 -2.54 4.34
N LYS A 52 -8.80 -2.96 3.25
CA LYS A 52 -8.96 -4.32 2.80
C LYS A 52 -7.82 -5.20 3.19
N TYR A 53 -6.61 -4.65 3.26
CA TYR A 53 -5.43 -5.48 3.36
C TYR A 53 -4.56 -5.20 4.56
N SER A 54 -4.83 -4.15 5.30
CA SER A 54 -3.91 -3.74 6.37
C SER A 54 -3.81 -4.75 7.50
N ARG A 55 -4.70 -5.74 7.56
CA ARG A 55 -4.60 -6.76 8.59
C ARG A 55 -3.67 -7.89 8.21
N LEU A 56 -3.30 -7.99 6.95
CA LEU A 56 -2.44 -9.08 6.52
C LEU A 56 -1.03 -8.81 7.02
N ILE A 57 -0.36 -9.86 7.45
CA ILE A 57 0.96 -9.76 8.07
C ILE A 57 1.94 -10.59 7.27
N PHE A 58 3.07 -9.98 6.93
CA PHE A 58 4.09 -10.63 6.13
C PHE A 58 5.43 -10.52 6.84
N ASP A 59 6.29 -11.49 6.60
CA ASP A 59 7.60 -11.50 7.23
C ASP A 59 8.61 -10.67 6.47
N THR A 60 8.38 -10.40 5.20
CA THR A 60 9.35 -9.65 4.40
C THR A 60 8.62 -8.63 3.54
N GLU A 61 9.36 -7.65 3.12
CA GLU A 61 8.80 -6.66 2.20
C GLU A 61 8.45 -7.31 0.88
N GLU A 62 9.25 -8.26 0.42
CA GLU A 62 8.99 -8.92 -0.83
C GLU A 62 7.69 -9.70 -0.82
N SER A 63 7.40 -10.36 0.29
CA SER A 63 6.15 -11.10 0.41
C SER A 63 4.96 -10.16 0.39
N ALA A 64 5.07 -9.03 1.07
CA ALA A 64 3.99 -8.05 1.09
C ALA A 64 3.77 -7.50 -0.32
N LEU A 65 4.84 -7.20 -1.03
CA LEU A 65 4.71 -6.67 -2.38
C LEU A 65 4.12 -7.70 -3.33
N ALA A 66 4.54 -8.94 -3.22
CA ALA A 66 4.02 -9.99 -4.08
C ALA A 66 2.52 -10.17 -3.87
N GLU A 67 2.09 -10.14 -2.63
CA GLU A 67 0.68 -10.28 -2.35
C GLU A 67 -0.11 -9.06 -2.82
N ALA A 68 0.49 -7.89 -2.68
CA ALA A 68 -0.17 -6.68 -3.16
C ALA A 68 -0.40 -6.77 -4.68
N LYS A 69 0.58 -7.26 -5.41
CA LYS A 69 0.42 -7.41 -6.85
C LYS A 69 -0.62 -8.46 -7.19
N ALA A 70 -0.74 -9.47 -6.37
CA ALA A 70 -1.70 -10.53 -6.62
C ALA A 70 -3.13 -10.07 -6.36
N ARG A 71 -3.31 -9.16 -5.43
CA ARG A 71 -4.65 -8.77 -5.04
C ARG A 71 -5.13 -7.46 -5.65
N VAL A 72 -4.23 -6.56 -5.97
CA VAL A 72 -4.61 -5.26 -6.48
C VAL A 72 -4.41 -5.29 -7.99
N VAL A 73 -5.52 -5.40 -8.71
CA VAL A 73 -5.47 -5.66 -10.14
C VAL A 73 -4.70 -4.59 -10.91
N TRP A 74 -4.97 -3.34 -10.63
CA TRP A 74 -4.29 -2.29 -11.38
C TRP A 74 -2.78 -2.30 -11.10
N LEU A 75 -2.37 -2.71 -9.92
CA LEU A 75 -0.96 -2.77 -9.58
C LEU A 75 -0.27 -3.86 -10.40
N ALA A 76 -0.93 -4.98 -10.53
CA ALA A 76 -0.37 -6.05 -11.33
C ALA A 76 -0.19 -5.61 -12.78
N LEU A 77 -1.12 -4.84 -13.29
CA LEU A 77 -1.02 -4.39 -14.66
C LEU A 77 0.05 -3.34 -14.86
N GLU A 78 0.37 -2.61 -13.82
CA GLU A 78 1.36 -1.57 -13.95
C GLU A 78 2.73 -1.98 -13.57
N LYS A 79 2.97 -3.24 -13.35
CA LYS A 79 4.21 -3.65 -12.89
C LYS A 79 5.28 -3.51 -13.88
N LEU A 80 5.00 -3.35 -15.09
CA LEU A 80 6.03 -3.32 -16.02
C LEU A 80 6.57 -1.99 -16.10
N PRO A 81 7.65 -1.79 -15.62
CA PRO A 81 8.20 -0.54 -15.65
C PRO A 81 8.57 -0.28 -16.98
N GLY A 82 8.26 0.32 -17.30
CA GLY A 82 8.66 0.52 -18.36
C GLY A 82 8.91 -0.18 -19.37
N LYS A 83 8.64 -0.40 -19.41
CA LYS A 83 8.65 -0.82 -20.02
C LYS A 83 8.87 -0.74 -20.35
#